data_f7b6f9efba875e3c3c5b67c3b8646709
#
_entry.id   f7b6f9efba875e3c3c5b67c3b8646709
#
_cell.length_a   1.000
_cell.length_b   1.000
_cell.length_c   1.000
_cell.angle_alpha   90.00
_cell.angle_beta   90.00
_cell.angle_gamma   90.00
#
_symmetry.space_group_name_H-M   'P 1'
#
loop_
_entity.id
_entity.type
_entity.pdbx_description
1 polymer ?
#
loop_
_entity_poly.entity_id
_entity_poly.type
_entity_poly.pdbx_seq_one_letter_code
_entity_poly.pdbx_strand_id
1 'polypeptide(L)'
;MKQKNGMPLAQAAAEDIIEMIRTNHMKPGDRLENEYELAKKLNVGRSTVREAVKSLETRNILTIKRGAGTFISQNEGVAVDPLGISLMGKDEEIALELLDVRMILEPESAALAAIHADKNEIAEISRQNRKVIGMIRQGLDHHEEDARFHQLIADRKSVV
;
A
#
# COMPACT_ATOMS: atom_id res chain seq x y z
N MET A 1 0.17 -24.23 19.17
CA MET A 1 0.29 -22.78 19.32
C MET A 1 0.83 -22.45 20.71
N LYS A 2 1.98 -21.77 20.81
CA LYS A 2 2.38 -21.15 22.09
C LYS A 2 1.47 -19.92 22.25
N GLN A 3 0.64 -19.87 23.31
CA GLN A 3 -0.03 -18.64 23.72
C GLN A 3 1.05 -17.55 23.86
N LYS A 4 1.05 -16.57 23.00
CA LYS A 4 1.80 -15.34 23.20
C LYS A 4 1.16 -14.66 24.40
N ASN A 5 1.79 -14.72 25.56
CA ASN A 5 1.27 -14.24 26.86
C ASN A 5 0.65 -12.86 26.72
N GLY A 6 -0.67 -12.75 26.99
CA GLY A 6 -1.41 -11.49 27.08
C GLY A 6 -1.98 -10.92 25.78
N MET A 7 -1.72 -11.52 24.62
CA MET A 7 -2.23 -11.02 23.31
C MET A 7 -3.63 -11.57 23.05
N PRO A 8 -4.60 -10.73 22.58
CA PRO A 8 -5.92 -11.19 22.15
C PRO A 8 -5.80 -12.25 21.04
N LEU A 9 -6.65 -13.29 21.09
CA LEU A 9 -6.62 -14.41 20.13
C LEU A 9 -6.74 -13.95 18.67
N ALA A 10 -7.56 -12.94 18.39
CA ALA A 10 -7.71 -12.39 17.04
C ALA A 10 -6.42 -11.71 16.55
N GLN A 11 -5.71 -11.02 17.43
CA GLN A 11 -4.44 -10.39 17.10
C GLN A 11 -3.35 -11.45 16.85
N ALA A 12 -3.26 -12.48 17.69
CA ALA A 12 -2.35 -13.60 17.47
C ALA A 12 -2.62 -14.31 16.13
N ALA A 13 -3.91 -14.54 15.81
CA ALA A 13 -4.31 -15.12 14.53
C ALA A 13 -3.95 -14.21 13.34
N ALA A 14 -4.06 -12.88 13.48
CA ALA A 14 -3.65 -11.94 12.45
C ALA A 14 -2.13 -12.01 12.20
N GLU A 15 -1.32 -12.08 13.24
CA GLU A 15 0.14 -12.26 13.10
C GLU A 15 0.51 -13.60 12.44
N ASP A 16 -0.17 -14.68 12.82
CA ASP A 16 0.05 -15.99 12.22
C ASP A 16 -0.34 -16.01 10.73
N ILE A 17 -1.40 -15.28 10.33
CA ILE A 17 -1.77 -15.09 8.92
C ILE A 17 -0.68 -14.30 8.17
N ILE A 18 -0.14 -13.22 8.74
CA ILE A 18 0.97 -12.46 8.14
C ILE A 18 2.19 -13.37 7.94
N GLU A 19 2.54 -14.15 8.95
CA GLU A 19 3.67 -15.08 8.86
C GLU A 19 3.44 -16.15 7.77
N MET A 20 2.22 -16.65 7.64
CA MET A 20 1.84 -17.59 6.59
C MET A 20 1.97 -16.95 5.20
N ILE A 21 1.56 -15.69 5.02
CA ILE A 21 1.71 -14.93 3.78
C ILE A 21 3.20 -14.83 3.40
N ARG A 22 4.08 -14.48 4.35
CA ARG A 22 5.53 -14.36 4.15
C ARG A 22 6.18 -15.70 3.80
N THR A 23 5.88 -16.73 4.60
CA THR A 23 6.48 -18.07 4.44
C THR A 23 6.09 -18.71 3.11
N ASN A 24 4.86 -18.48 2.64
CA ASN A 24 4.37 -18.98 1.35
C ASN A 24 4.71 -18.04 0.18
N HIS A 25 5.46 -16.96 0.41
CA HIS A 25 5.84 -15.98 -0.61
C HIS A 25 4.63 -15.46 -1.43
N MET A 26 3.49 -15.28 -0.77
CA MET A 26 2.27 -14.79 -1.42
C MET A 26 2.44 -13.34 -1.87
N LYS A 27 1.91 -13.03 -3.06
CA LYS A 27 2.04 -11.72 -3.71
C LYS A 27 0.72 -10.93 -3.65
N PRO A 28 0.77 -9.60 -3.82
CA PRO A 28 -0.43 -8.79 -4.03
C PRO A 28 -1.34 -9.39 -5.11
N GLY A 29 -2.62 -9.55 -4.78
CA GLY A 29 -3.60 -10.20 -5.64
C GLY A 29 -3.78 -11.70 -5.44
N ASP A 30 -2.89 -12.39 -4.74
CA ASP A 30 -3.05 -13.80 -4.42
C ASP A 30 -4.25 -14.00 -3.49
N ARG A 31 -4.96 -15.11 -3.70
CA ARG A 31 -6.11 -15.46 -2.89
C ARG A 31 -5.69 -16.17 -1.62
N LEU A 32 -6.15 -15.65 -0.48
CA LEU A 32 -6.00 -16.30 0.81
C LEU A 32 -7.01 -17.46 0.95
N GLU A 33 -6.65 -18.45 1.74
CA GLU A 33 -7.55 -19.54 2.11
C GLU A 33 -8.82 -19.01 2.79
N ASN A 34 -9.93 -19.74 2.67
CA ASN A 34 -11.18 -19.31 3.29
C ASN A 34 -11.12 -19.40 4.83
N GLU A 35 -12.06 -18.71 5.50
CA GLU A 35 -12.11 -18.64 6.97
C GLU A 35 -12.16 -20.02 7.64
N TYR A 36 -12.77 -21.02 7.00
CA TYR A 36 -12.88 -22.38 7.56
C TYR A 36 -11.52 -23.10 7.53
N GLU A 37 -10.82 -23.01 6.43
CA GLU A 37 -9.48 -23.59 6.25
C GLU A 37 -8.48 -22.92 7.18
N LEU A 38 -8.50 -21.59 7.25
CA LEU A 38 -7.65 -20.84 8.18
C LEU A 38 -7.93 -21.20 9.64
N ALA A 39 -9.21 -21.32 10.04
CA ALA A 39 -9.59 -21.70 11.39
C ALA A 39 -9.02 -23.09 11.77
N LYS A 40 -9.08 -24.04 10.83
CA LYS A 40 -8.53 -25.37 11.00
C LYS A 40 -7.00 -25.35 11.10
N LYS A 41 -6.32 -24.60 10.22
CA LYS A 41 -4.85 -24.49 10.22
C LYS A 41 -4.30 -23.81 11.47
N LEU A 42 -4.93 -22.71 11.88
CA LEU A 42 -4.51 -21.92 13.03
C LEU A 42 -5.04 -22.49 14.36
N ASN A 43 -5.89 -23.52 14.31
CA ASN A 43 -6.53 -24.13 15.49
C ASN A 43 -7.25 -23.10 16.37
N VAL A 44 -8.03 -22.21 15.74
CA VAL A 44 -8.85 -21.18 16.40
C VAL A 44 -10.28 -21.19 15.88
N GLY A 45 -11.19 -20.50 16.57
CA GLY A 45 -12.59 -20.36 16.13
C GLY A 45 -12.71 -19.53 14.84
N ARG A 46 -13.75 -19.83 14.03
CA ARG A 46 -14.04 -19.05 12.80
C ARG A 46 -14.30 -17.56 13.09
N SER A 47 -14.92 -17.24 14.22
CA SER A 47 -15.11 -15.85 14.67
C SER A 47 -13.77 -15.12 14.88
N THR A 48 -12.81 -15.80 15.51
CA THR A 48 -11.44 -15.27 15.72
C THR A 48 -10.73 -15.00 14.39
N VAL A 49 -10.85 -15.93 13.42
CA VAL A 49 -10.29 -15.72 12.07
C VAL A 49 -10.93 -14.55 11.37
N ARG A 50 -12.27 -14.43 11.47
CA ARG A 50 -13.00 -13.31 10.84
C ARG A 50 -12.58 -11.96 11.43
N GLU A 51 -12.38 -11.86 12.74
CA GLU A 51 -11.85 -10.65 13.39
C GLU A 51 -10.42 -10.36 12.95
N ALA A 52 -9.57 -11.38 12.88
CA ALA A 52 -8.21 -11.26 12.37
C ALA A 52 -8.17 -10.74 10.92
N VAL A 53 -8.97 -11.34 10.03
CA VAL A 53 -9.08 -10.92 8.61
C VAL A 53 -9.58 -9.49 8.49
N LYS A 54 -10.60 -9.08 9.27
CA LYS A 54 -11.08 -7.70 9.30
C LYS A 54 -10.00 -6.72 9.80
N SER A 55 -9.25 -7.10 10.83
CA SER A 55 -8.13 -6.29 11.31
C SER A 55 -7.06 -6.11 10.24
N LEU A 56 -6.73 -7.16 9.49
CA LEU A 56 -5.78 -7.10 8.39
C LEU A 56 -6.31 -6.31 7.18
N GLU A 57 -7.61 -6.35 6.93
CA GLU A 57 -8.28 -5.50 5.92
C GLU A 57 -8.17 -4.01 6.31
N THR A 58 -8.47 -3.66 7.56
CA THR A 58 -8.33 -2.28 8.06
C THR A 58 -6.88 -1.77 7.97
N ARG A 59 -5.91 -2.68 8.05
CA ARG A 59 -4.47 -2.38 7.88
C ARG A 59 -4.02 -2.42 6.42
N ASN A 60 -4.92 -2.54 5.46
CA ASN A 60 -4.65 -2.68 4.01
C ASN A 60 -3.68 -3.82 3.64
N ILE A 61 -3.57 -4.84 4.49
CA ILE A 61 -2.79 -6.06 4.20
C ILE A 61 -3.63 -7.04 3.38
N LEU A 62 -4.93 -7.08 3.64
CA LEU A 62 -5.90 -7.90 2.91
C LEU A 62 -6.98 -7.04 2.27
N THR A 63 -7.62 -7.59 1.23
CA THR A 63 -8.82 -7.03 0.59
C THR A 63 -9.91 -8.10 0.53
N ILE A 64 -11.08 -7.81 1.08
CA ILE A 64 -12.25 -8.71 1.04
C ILE A 64 -13.11 -8.34 -0.17
N LYS A 65 -13.23 -9.29 -1.12
CA LYS A 65 -14.15 -9.16 -2.27
C LYS A 65 -15.37 -10.03 -2.02
N ARG A 66 -16.55 -9.41 -1.80
CA ARG A 66 -17.80 -10.13 -1.51
C ARG A 66 -18.08 -11.19 -2.59
N GLY A 67 -18.33 -12.42 -2.16
CA GLY A 67 -18.59 -13.56 -3.06
C GLY A 67 -17.35 -14.14 -3.74
N ALA A 68 -16.22 -13.43 -3.79
CA ALA A 68 -15.00 -13.89 -4.43
C ALA A 68 -13.93 -14.40 -3.45
N GLY A 69 -13.92 -13.87 -2.22
CA GLY A 69 -12.99 -14.29 -1.17
C GLY A 69 -12.10 -13.15 -0.65
N THR A 70 -11.05 -13.54 0.07
CA THR A 70 -10.04 -12.64 0.63
C THR A 70 -8.76 -12.75 -0.18
N PHE A 71 -8.12 -11.62 -0.45
CA PHE A 71 -6.93 -11.51 -1.29
C PHE A 71 -5.86 -10.67 -0.59
N ILE A 72 -4.59 -10.89 -0.93
CA ILE A 72 -3.50 -10.00 -0.52
C ILE A 72 -3.72 -8.64 -1.17
N SER A 73 -3.65 -7.57 -0.38
CA SER A 73 -3.90 -6.20 -0.85
C SER A 73 -2.80 -5.72 -1.80
N GLN A 74 -3.17 -4.91 -2.78
CA GLN A 74 -2.23 -4.18 -3.63
C GLN A 74 -1.52 -3.04 -2.88
N ASN A 75 -2.09 -2.60 -1.75
CA ASN A 75 -1.56 -1.48 -0.96
C ASN A 75 -0.48 -1.89 0.06
N GLU A 76 -0.16 -3.18 0.16
CA GLU A 76 0.93 -3.73 0.99
C GLU A 76 0.96 -3.21 2.45
N GLY A 77 -0.20 -2.96 3.03
CA GLY A 77 -0.33 -2.46 4.40
C GLY A 77 -0.24 -0.94 4.55
N VAL A 78 -0.14 -0.20 3.45
CA VAL A 78 -0.17 1.27 3.50
C VAL A 78 -1.60 1.76 3.68
N ALA A 79 -1.84 2.62 4.66
CA ALA A 79 -3.14 3.25 4.86
C ALA A 79 -3.48 4.17 3.67
N VAL A 80 -4.77 4.27 3.32
CA VAL A 80 -5.22 5.16 2.24
C VAL A 80 -4.99 6.64 2.62
N ASP A 81 -5.11 6.96 3.89
CA ASP A 81 -4.86 8.30 4.44
C ASP A 81 -4.07 8.19 5.75
N PRO A 82 -2.76 7.90 5.69
CA PRO A 82 -1.94 7.61 6.86
C PRO A 82 -1.72 8.83 7.77
N LEU A 83 -1.92 10.04 7.26
CA LEU A 83 -1.74 11.28 7.99
C LEU A 83 -3.08 11.94 8.38
N GLY A 84 -4.23 11.33 8.03
CA GLY A 84 -5.55 11.89 8.30
C GLY A 84 -5.86 13.19 7.55
N ILE A 85 -5.18 13.46 6.45
CA ILE A 85 -5.29 14.71 5.68
C ILE A 85 -6.74 14.93 5.19
N SER A 86 -7.46 13.84 4.85
CA SER A 86 -8.84 13.93 4.42
C SER A 86 -9.79 14.54 5.47
N LEU A 87 -9.41 14.50 6.75
CA LEU A 87 -10.17 15.08 7.86
C LEU A 87 -9.85 16.56 8.08
N MET A 88 -8.72 17.04 7.58
CA MET A 88 -8.25 18.42 7.81
C MET A 88 -8.88 19.44 6.85
N GLY A 89 -9.60 18.97 5.84
CA GLY A 89 -10.26 19.84 4.85
C GLY A 89 -9.30 20.39 3.79
N LYS A 90 -9.77 21.40 3.04
CA LYS A 90 -8.95 22.12 2.05
C LYS A 90 -8.28 23.32 2.72
N ASP A 91 -7.22 23.07 3.46
CA ASP A 91 -6.43 24.09 4.15
C ASP A 91 -5.17 24.39 3.33
N GLU A 92 -5.00 25.66 2.93
CA GLU A 92 -3.83 26.11 2.16
C GLU A 92 -2.54 25.97 2.97
N GLU A 93 -2.60 26.11 4.29
CA GLU A 93 -1.44 25.97 5.17
C GLU A 93 -0.92 24.52 5.15
N ILE A 94 -1.82 23.52 5.24
CA ILE A 94 -1.47 22.10 5.13
C ILE A 94 -0.88 21.79 3.75
N ALA A 95 -1.42 22.38 2.69
CA ALA A 95 -0.89 22.20 1.34
C ALA A 95 0.56 22.71 1.22
N LEU A 96 0.87 23.85 1.86
CA LEU A 96 2.23 24.39 1.90
C LEU A 96 3.17 23.51 2.72
N GLU A 97 2.75 23.05 3.90
CA GLU A 97 3.54 22.11 4.72
C GLU A 97 3.85 20.79 3.98
N LEU A 98 2.89 20.27 3.22
CA LEU A 98 3.10 19.09 2.39
C LEU A 98 4.09 19.36 1.24
N LEU A 99 4.09 20.56 0.67
CA LEU A 99 5.10 20.97 -0.32
C LEU A 99 6.50 21.02 0.28
N ASP A 100 6.66 21.50 1.51
CA ASP A 100 7.95 21.49 2.21
C ASP A 100 8.47 20.05 2.41
N VAL A 101 7.60 19.12 2.82
CA VAL A 101 7.95 17.69 2.93
C VAL A 101 8.37 17.12 1.56
N ARG A 102 7.63 17.44 0.50
CA ARG A 102 7.96 17.02 -0.88
C ARG A 102 9.32 17.56 -1.31
N MET A 103 9.62 18.83 -1.04
CA MET A 103 10.90 19.46 -1.34
C MET A 103 12.10 18.77 -0.68
N ILE A 104 11.88 18.12 0.48
CA ILE A 104 12.91 17.34 1.17
C ILE A 104 13.04 15.93 0.57
N LEU A 105 11.93 15.26 0.27
CA LEU A 105 11.93 13.85 -0.10
C LEU A 105 12.13 13.59 -1.60
N GLU A 106 11.56 14.44 -2.46
CA GLU A 106 11.54 14.18 -3.90
C GLU A 106 12.90 14.25 -4.58
N PRO A 107 13.82 15.18 -4.24
CA PRO A 107 15.15 15.19 -4.84
C PRO A 107 15.93 13.90 -4.54
N GLU A 108 15.84 13.39 -3.31
CA GLU A 108 16.51 12.15 -2.92
C GLU A 108 15.86 10.93 -3.61
N SER A 109 14.52 10.92 -3.68
CA SER A 109 13.79 9.88 -4.41
C SER A 109 14.17 9.86 -5.90
N ALA A 110 14.31 11.01 -6.53
CA ALA A 110 14.74 11.14 -7.92
C ALA A 110 16.20 10.68 -8.12
N ALA A 111 17.09 11.00 -7.18
CA ALA A 111 18.49 10.54 -7.22
C ALA A 111 18.57 9.01 -7.13
N LEU A 112 17.80 8.39 -6.21
CA LEU A 112 17.73 6.94 -6.08
C LEU A 112 17.12 6.29 -7.34
N ALA A 113 16.06 6.85 -7.90
CA ALA A 113 15.47 6.37 -9.14
C ALA A 113 16.47 6.44 -10.30
N ALA A 114 17.29 7.50 -10.39
CA ALA A 114 18.32 7.65 -11.42
C ALA A 114 19.42 6.56 -11.31
N ILE A 115 19.67 6.04 -10.11
CA ILE A 115 20.64 4.95 -9.88
C ILE A 115 20.04 3.58 -10.20
N HIS A 116 18.78 3.35 -9.87
CA HIS A 116 18.17 2.01 -9.85
C HIS A 116 17.24 1.73 -11.02
N ALA A 117 16.67 2.74 -11.68
CA ALA A 117 15.73 2.54 -12.77
C ALA A 117 16.41 1.98 -14.02
N ASP A 118 15.76 1.03 -14.66
CA ASP A 118 16.19 0.52 -15.95
C ASP A 118 15.80 1.49 -17.10
N LYS A 119 16.24 1.18 -18.32
CA LYS A 119 15.99 2.03 -19.50
C LYS A 119 14.50 2.16 -19.83
N ASN A 120 13.69 1.13 -19.60
CA ASN A 120 12.26 1.15 -19.87
C ASN A 120 11.53 2.02 -18.86
N GLU A 121 11.93 1.92 -17.62
CA GLU A 121 11.40 2.70 -16.50
C GLU A 121 11.74 4.19 -16.67
N ILE A 122 12.97 4.53 -17.05
CA ILE A 122 13.37 5.91 -17.38
C ILE A 122 12.54 6.44 -18.57
N ALA A 123 12.29 5.62 -19.58
CA ALA A 123 11.47 6.01 -20.73
C ALA A 123 10.00 6.24 -20.31
N GLU A 124 9.46 5.44 -19.38
CA GLU A 124 8.12 5.61 -18.82
C GLU A 124 8.00 6.91 -18.04
N ILE A 125 8.92 7.16 -17.09
CA ILE A 125 8.99 8.43 -16.32
C ILE A 125 9.07 9.63 -17.27
N SER A 126 9.95 9.56 -18.28
CA SER A 126 10.11 10.64 -19.25
C SER A 126 8.85 10.88 -20.08
N ARG A 127 8.12 9.82 -20.45
CA ARG A 127 6.84 9.92 -21.16
C ARG A 127 5.79 10.60 -20.29
N GLN A 128 5.68 10.18 -19.01
CA GLN A 128 4.74 10.73 -18.06
C GLN A 128 5.02 12.22 -17.79
N ASN A 129 6.28 12.60 -17.62
CA ASN A 129 6.68 14.00 -17.46
C ASN A 129 6.27 14.86 -18.67
N ARG A 130 6.51 14.39 -19.90
CA ARG A 130 6.07 15.11 -21.11
C ARG A 130 4.55 15.29 -21.16
N LYS A 131 3.79 14.30 -20.69
CA LYS A 131 2.32 14.38 -20.62
C LYS A 131 1.89 15.49 -19.66
N VAL A 132 2.44 15.51 -18.43
CA VAL A 132 2.15 16.55 -17.43
C VAL A 132 2.48 17.95 -17.98
N ILE A 133 3.69 18.14 -18.51
CA ILE A 133 4.12 19.41 -19.11
C ILE A 133 3.16 19.84 -20.25
N GLY A 134 2.72 18.90 -21.08
CA GLY A 134 1.78 19.16 -22.16
C GLY A 134 0.43 19.64 -21.65
N MET A 135 -0.09 19.05 -20.58
CA MET A 135 -1.35 19.45 -19.94
C MET A 135 -1.25 20.83 -19.29
N ILE A 136 -0.17 21.10 -18.57
CA ILE A 136 0.11 22.42 -17.97
C ILE A 136 0.11 23.50 -19.04
N ARG A 137 0.82 23.30 -20.17
CA ARG A 137 0.88 24.27 -21.28
C ARG A 137 -0.46 24.54 -21.92
N GLN A 138 -1.40 23.60 -21.85
CA GLN A 138 -2.76 23.72 -22.40
C GLN A 138 -3.77 24.22 -21.36
N GLY A 139 -3.34 24.47 -20.11
CA GLY A 139 -4.24 24.87 -19.02
C GLY A 139 -5.24 23.78 -18.61
N LEU A 140 -4.91 22.51 -18.86
CA LEU A 140 -5.74 21.36 -18.50
C LEU A 140 -5.45 20.91 -17.06
N ASP A 141 -6.46 20.30 -16.43
CA ASP A 141 -6.27 19.64 -15.14
C ASP A 141 -5.27 18.48 -15.29
N HIS A 142 -4.23 18.51 -14.47
CA HIS A 142 -3.09 17.59 -14.53
C HIS A 142 -2.79 16.88 -13.21
N HIS A 143 -3.63 17.06 -12.19
CA HIS A 143 -3.34 16.57 -10.83
C HIS A 143 -3.12 15.04 -10.76
N GLU A 144 -3.96 14.26 -11.44
CA GLU A 144 -3.83 12.80 -11.47
C GLU A 144 -2.55 12.36 -12.19
N GLU A 145 -2.21 13.02 -13.28
CA GLU A 145 -1.02 12.68 -14.08
C GLU A 145 0.27 13.12 -13.38
N ASP A 146 0.23 14.23 -12.65
CA ASP A 146 1.33 14.70 -11.80
C ASP A 146 1.56 13.72 -10.63
N ALA A 147 0.52 13.33 -9.93
CA ALA A 147 0.61 12.32 -8.88
C ALA A 147 1.21 11.02 -9.39
N ARG A 148 0.80 10.55 -10.59
CA ARG A 148 1.37 9.37 -11.24
C ARG A 148 2.86 9.54 -11.57
N PHE A 149 3.27 10.72 -12.03
CA PHE A 149 4.69 11.01 -12.30
C PHE A 149 5.55 10.86 -11.03
N HIS A 150 5.11 11.44 -9.92
CA HIS A 150 5.82 11.33 -8.64
C HIS A 150 5.82 9.89 -8.11
N GLN A 151 4.72 9.15 -8.28
CA GLN A 151 4.65 7.74 -7.92
C GLN A 151 5.64 6.89 -8.72
N LEU A 152 5.73 7.08 -10.04
CA LEU A 152 6.69 6.36 -10.88
C LEU A 152 8.13 6.57 -10.43
N ILE A 153 8.49 7.77 -9.97
CA ILE A 153 9.82 8.05 -9.42
C ILE A 153 10.00 7.34 -8.08
N ALA A 154 8.99 7.41 -7.18
CA ALA A 154 9.07 6.81 -5.86
C ALA A 154 9.16 5.29 -5.91
N ASP A 155 8.47 4.63 -6.83
CA ASP A 155 8.47 3.17 -6.98
C ASP A 155 9.83 2.61 -7.43
N ARG A 156 10.67 3.41 -8.13
CA ARG A 156 11.96 2.98 -8.67
C ARG A 156 13.12 3.02 -7.66
N LYS A 157 12.92 3.60 -6.50
CA LYS A 157 13.92 3.61 -5.42
C LYS A 157 14.03 2.29 -4.65
N SER A 158 13.04 1.40 -4.78
CA SER A 158 12.99 0.13 -4.06
C SER A 158 13.75 -0.95 -4.82
N VAL A 159 15.02 -1.15 -4.43
CA VAL A 159 15.71 -2.42 -4.64
C VAL A 159 15.53 -3.22 -3.34
N VAL A 160 14.56 -4.11 -3.33
CA VAL A 160 14.46 -5.20 -2.36
C VAL A 160 14.61 -6.50 -3.10
#